data_7f84e998e2fa0fa2f5cd1340da9845d7
#
_entry.id   7f84e998e2fa0fa2f5cd1340da9845d7
#
_cell.length_a   1.000
_cell.length_b   1.000
_cell.length_c   1.000
_cell.angle_alpha   90.00
_cell.angle_beta   90.00
_cell.angle_gamma   90.00
#
_symmetry.space_group_name_H-M   'P 1'
#
loop_
_entity.id
_entity.type
_entity.pdbx_description
1 polymer ?
#
loop_
_entity_poly.entity_id
_entity_poly.type
_entity_poly.pdbx_seq_one_letter_code
_entity_poly.pdbx_strand_id
1 'polypeptide(L)'
;LRRFFLKKRPLASPERLMKRILVVGAGFAGAVHARVLAEAGYLVRVIDKRPHIGGNAYDYVDGNGIRVHAYGPHLFHTRNRRVIAWIERFGAFVPYTHKVRALLPDGRRVPLPVNLDTVNAVFGTAYEAEAQVRAHLARVAVPVARPANAAAHLYAHIGVQLTDLFFRPYTKKMWGLDLEEMAAAVVQRIPLRFDRTDTYFADEDVQMMPRDGYGALFQAIFAHENISVTLETAFEAEMLGDYDFCFNAMPIDEYYGFALGELPYRSLRFHHETLEGLPAQDWSVTNFTDAGPFTRETSWHSLPHHVVRETGRHTVTREEPCDYRDNQMERYYPVKTADGRFAALYERYKALAAAQRNMAFIGRCGTYQYLDMDQVINQSLMSAQRWLAAR
;
A
#
# COMPACT_ATOMS: atom_id res chain seq x y z
N LEU A 1 -15.47 65.24 48.08
CA LEU A 1 -14.78 63.94 47.97
C LEU A 1 -15.60 63.00 47.09
N ARG A 2 -15.30 62.94 45.79
CA ARG A 2 -15.86 61.98 44.84
C ARG A 2 -14.91 60.74 44.75
N ARG A 3 -15.37 59.57 45.21
CA ARG A 3 -14.69 58.29 45.06
C ARG A 3 -14.91 57.78 43.60
N PHE A 4 -13.86 57.72 42.82
CA PHE A 4 -13.86 57.02 41.57
C PHE A 4 -13.83 55.49 41.82
N PHE A 5 -14.91 54.79 41.52
CA PHE A 5 -14.92 53.32 41.42
C PHE A 5 -14.35 52.93 40.05
N LEU A 6 -13.12 52.50 40.04
CA LEU A 6 -12.54 51.77 38.90
C LEU A 6 -13.22 50.40 38.82
N LYS A 7 -14.12 50.22 37.85
CA LYS A 7 -14.60 48.89 37.47
C LYS A 7 -13.42 48.10 36.96
N LYS A 8 -12.94 47.07 37.69
CA LYS A 8 -12.04 46.08 37.19
C LYS A 8 -12.74 45.37 36.03
N ARG A 9 -12.21 45.48 34.81
CA ARG A 9 -12.56 44.59 33.70
C ARG A 9 -12.27 43.16 34.14
N PRO A 10 -13.19 42.19 33.90
CA PRO A 10 -12.85 40.78 34.12
C PRO A 10 -11.69 40.42 33.20
N LEU A 11 -10.65 39.85 33.77
CA LEU A 11 -9.58 39.20 33.03
C LEU A 11 -10.26 38.16 32.13
N ALA A 12 -10.12 38.34 30.82
CA ALA A 12 -10.51 37.33 29.87
C ALA A 12 -9.85 36.00 30.30
N SER A 13 -10.65 34.96 30.46
CA SER A 13 -10.15 33.59 30.64
C SER A 13 -9.12 33.33 29.54
N PRO A 14 -7.96 32.74 29.85
CA PRO A 14 -7.02 32.35 28.80
C PRO A 14 -7.75 31.43 27.83
N GLU A 15 -8.06 31.92 26.63
CA GLU A 15 -8.49 31.09 25.52
C GLU A 15 -7.43 30.01 25.42
N ARG A 16 -7.84 28.77 25.69
CA ARG A 16 -6.97 27.60 25.55
C ARG A 16 -6.60 27.55 24.07
N LEU A 17 -5.43 28.08 23.71
CA LEU A 17 -4.95 28.03 22.32
C LEU A 17 -5.07 26.57 21.86
N MET A 18 -5.87 26.35 20.82
CA MET A 18 -5.98 25.01 20.24
C MET A 18 -4.59 24.57 19.77
N LYS A 19 -4.18 23.38 20.22
CA LYS A 19 -2.88 22.83 19.83
C LYS A 19 -2.86 22.57 18.33
N ARG A 20 -1.74 22.90 17.70
CA ARG A 20 -1.53 22.81 16.26
C ARG A 20 -0.69 21.59 15.93
N ILE A 21 -1.18 20.78 15.01
CA ILE A 21 -0.52 19.54 14.57
C ILE A 21 -0.16 19.65 13.08
N LEU A 22 1.09 19.31 12.75
CA LEU A 22 1.52 19.12 11.38
C LEU A 22 1.43 17.64 11.02
N VAL A 23 0.87 17.34 9.85
CA VAL A 23 0.88 16.01 9.26
C VAL A 23 1.56 16.10 7.90
N VAL A 24 2.65 15.37 7.72
CA VAL A 24 3.39 15.29 6.46
C VAL A 24 2.97 14.03 5.72
N GLY A 25 2.41 14.22 4.53
CA GLY A 25 1.87 13.17 3.68
C GLY A 25 0.33 13.06 3.73
N ALA A 26 -0.33 13.21 2.57
CA ALA A 26 -1.78 13.15 2.41
C ALA A 26 -2.30 11.77 1.97
N GLY A 27 -1.54 10.68 2.17
CA GLY A 27 -1.98 9.30 2.02
C GLY A 27 -2.73 8.78 3.25
N PHE A 28 -3.10 7.48 3.30
CA PHE A 28 -3.89 6.91 4.41
C PHE A 28 -3.29 7.16 5.80
N ALA A 29 -1.97 7.06 5.96
CA ALA A 29 -1.35 7.30 7.26
C ALA A 29 -1.64 8.72 7.78
N GLY A 30 -1.42 9.74 6.94
CA GLY A 30 -1.68 11.12 7.31
C GLY A 30 -3.16 11.43 7.43
N ALA A 31 -4.00 10.94 6.53
CA ALA A 31 -5.44 11.18 6.52
C ALA A 31 -6.12 10.65 7.80
N VAL A 32 -5.74 9.44 8.24
CA VAL A 32 -6.25 8.85 9.50
C VAL A 32 -5.83 9.67 10.71
N HIS A 33 -4.54 10.03 10.80
CA HIS A 33 -4.07 10.87 11.92
C HIS A 33 -4.76 12.23 11.91
N ALA A 34 -4.84 12.89 10.75
CA ALA A 34 -5.48 14.19 10.63
C ALA A 34 -6.94 14.14 11.09
N ARG A 35 -7.72 13.16 10.62
CA ARG A 35 -9.12 13.02 10.96
C ARG A 35 -9.34 12.74 12.46
N VAL A 36 -8.62 11.78 13.03
CA VAL A 36 -8.74 11.41 14.44
C VAL A 36 -8.37 12.57 15.37
N LEU A 37 -7.31 13.31 15.03
CA LEU A 37 -6.85 14.45 15.83
C LEU A 37 -7.80 15.66 15.70
N ALA A 38 -8.31 15.93 14.52
CA ALA A 38 -9.28 17.01 14.29
C ALA A 38 -10.59 16.76 15.03
N GLU A 39 -11.09 15.51 15.04
CA GLU A 39 -12.26 15.10 15.83
C GLU A 39 -12.01 15.22 17.35
N ALA A 40 -10.75 15.16 17.77
CA ALA A 40 -10.36 15.41 19.17
C ALA A 40 -10.10 16.90 19.48
N GLY A 41 -10.37 17.82 18.56
CA GLY A 41 -10.29 19.27 18.76
C GLY A 41 -8.92 19.90 18.50
N TYR A 42 -8.02 19.21 17.80
CA TYR A 42 -6.73 19.79 17.36
C TYR A 42 -6.87 20.49 16.00
N LEU A 43 -6.15 21.60 15.81
CA LEU A 43 -5.98 22.19 14.47
C LEU A 43 -4.91 21.43 13.72
N VAL A 44 -5.26 20.83 12.60
CA VAL A 44 -4.37 19.95 11.82
C VAL A 44 -4.12 20.56 10.46
N ARG A 45 -2.83 20.81 10.15
CA ARG A 45 -2.39 21.11 8.81
C ARG A 45 -1.75 19.86 8.19
N VAL A 46 -2.26 19.44 7.05
CA VAL A 46 -1.69 18.37 6.23
C VAL A 46 -0.94 19.00 5.07
N ILE A 47 0.29 18.56 4.83
CA ILE A 47 1.07 18.94 3.65
C ILE A 47 1.44 17.70 2.84
N ASP A 48 1.50 17.82 1.53
CA ASP A 48 2.05 16.80 0.64
C ASP A 48 2.83 17.45 -0.51
N LYS A 49 3.96 16.84 -0.88
CA LYS A 49 4.78 17.32 -2.03
C LYS A 49 4.10 17.10 -3.37
N ARG A 50 3.16 16.17 -3.46
CA ARG A 50 2.40 15.84 -4.67
C ARG A 50 1.24 16.81 -4.90
N PRO A 51 0.76 16.96 -6.16
CA PRO A 51 -0.37 17.84 -6.49
C PRO A 51 -1.74 17.23 -6.18
N HIS A 52 -1.80 16.09 -5.47
CA HIS A 52 -3.04 15.38 -5.15
C HIS A 52 -3.01 14.75 -3.76
N ILE A 53 -4.18 14.56 -3.19
CA ILE A 53 -4.41 13.75 -1.97
C ILE A 53 -4.43 12.24 -2.33
N GLY A 54 -4.44 11.38 -1.31
CA GLY A 54 -4.58 9.93 -1.48
C GLY A 54 -3.26 9.18 -1.49
N GLY A 55 -2.13 9.88 -1.63
CA GLY A 55 -0.81 9.23 -1.72
C GLY A 55 -0.80 8.21 -2.87
N ASN A 56 -0.31 6.99 -2.62
CA ASN A 56 -0.28 5.94 -3.63
C ASN A 56 -1.66 5.37 -3.99
N ALA A 57 -2.70 5.61 -3.19
CA ALA A 57 -4.07 5.19 -3.51
C ALA A 57 -4.82 6.19 -4.42
N TYR A 58 -4.16 7.27 -4.87
CA TYR A 58 -4.79 8.25 -5.75
C TYR A 58 -5.28 7.62 -7.05
N ASP A 59 -6.50 7.96 -7.42
CA ASP A 59 -7.15 7.55 -8.66
C ASP A 59 -7.73 8.76 -9.41
N TYR A 60 -7.96 8.57 -10.69
CA TYR A 60 -8.60 9.58 -11.57
C TYR A 60 -9.44 8.87 -12.63
N VAL A 61 -10.32 9.63 -13.27
CA VAL A 61 -11.08 9.15 -14.43
C VAL A 61 -10.39 9.67 -15.69
N ASP A 62 -10.01 8.77 -16.59
CA ASP A 62 -9.33 9.10 -17.84
C ASP A 62 -10.28 9.67 -18.92
N GLY A 63 -9.73 9.99 -20.08
CA GLY A 63 -10.48 10.51 -21.23
C GLY A 63 -11.57 9.56 -21.76
N ASN A 64 -11.45 8.25 -21.50
CA ASN A 64 -12.43 7.22 -21.89
C ASN A 64 -13.52 6.99 -20.83
N GLY A 65 -13.46 7.69 -19.69
CA GLY A 65 -14.36 7.48 -18.56
C GLY A 65 -13.96 6.30 -17.66
N ILE A 66 -12.78 5.76 -17.84
CA ILE A 66 -12.26 4.64 -17.05
C ILE A 66 -11.56 5.18 -15.79
N ARG A 67 -11.89 4.63 -14.64
CA ARG A 67 -11.20 4.94 -13.40
C ARG A 67 -9.87 4.20 -13.35
N VAL A 68 -8.78 4.96 -13.26
CA VAL A 68 -7.41 4.46 -13.25
C VAL A 68 -6.76 4.84 -11.92
N HIS A 69 -6.09 3.89 -11.28
CA HIS A 69 -5.24 4.20 -10.13
C HIS A 69 -3.85 4.60 -10.64
N ALA A 70 -3.43 5.81 -10.29
CA ALA A 70 -2.20 6.40 -10.82
C ALA A 70 -0.92 5.61 -10.46
N TYR A 71 -0.95 4.86 -9.35
CA TYR A 71 0.20 4.15 -8.79
C TYR A 71 -0.05 2.63 -8.70
N GLY A 72 -0.71 2.07 -9.72
CA GLY A 72 -1.06 0.64 -9.78
C GLY A 72 -2.30 0.29 -8.96
N PRO A 73 -2.81 -0.95 -9.09
CA PRO A 73 -4.08 -1.33 -8.49
C PRO A 73 -4.01 -1.32 -6.97
N HIS A 74 -4.84 -0.50 -6.36
CA HIS A 74 -5.06 -0.43 -4.93
C HIS A 74 -6.44 -1.04 -4.63
N LEU A 75 -6.44 -2.29 -4.20
CA LEU A 75 -7.63 -3.10 -3.96
C LEU A 75 -7.80 -3.25 -2.45
N PHE A 76 -8.93 -2.77 -1.93
CA PHE A 76 -9.16 -2.78 -0.50
C PHE A 76 -9.68 -4.14 -0.04
N HIS A 77 -8.94 -4.77 0.87
CA HIS A 77 -9.34 -6.02 1.51
C HIS A 77 -8.95 -6.01 2.98
N THR A 78 -9.74 -6.63 3.84
CA THR A 78 -9.44 -6.70 5.28
C THR A 78 -10.39 -7.64 6.02
N ARG A 79 -9.94 -8.23 7.13
CA ARG A 79 -10.76 -8.90 8.17
C ARG A 79 -11.06 -7.99 9.35
N ASN A 80 -10.42 -6.82 9.39
CA ASN A 80 -10.47 -5.94 10.55
C ASN A 80 -11.75 -5.11 10.56
N ARG A 81 -12.74 -5.54 11.35
CA ARG A 81 -14.03 -4.86 11.50
C ARG A 81 -13.92 -3.40 11.93
N ARG A 82 -12.89 -3.05 12.70
CA ARG A 82 -12.66 -1.66 13.12
C ARG A 82 -12.23 -0.79 11.94
N VAL A 83 -11.41 -1.33 11.06
CA VAL A 83 -10.98 -0.64 9.83
C VAL A 83 -12.17 -0.44 8.91
N ILE A 84 -12.99 -1.49 8.70
CA ILE A 84 -14.22 -1.40 7.89
C ILE A 84 -15.14 -0.30 8.45
N ALA A 85 -15.50 -0.39 9.73
CA ALA A 85 -16.39 0.57 10.37
C ALA A 85 -15.85 2.01 10.33
N TRP A 86 -14.53 2.19 10.35
CA TRP A 86 -13.93 3.52 10.25
C TRP A 86 -14.02 4.08 8.83
N ILE A 87 -13.66 3.28 7.81
CA ILE A 87 -13.54 3.77 6.43
C ILE A 87 -14.91 4.00 5.78
N GLU A 88 -15.92 3.18 6.13
CA GLU A 88 -17.30 3.30 5.64
C GLU A 88 -18.01 4.60 6.11
N ARG A 89 -17.45 5.30 7.10
CA ARG A 89 -17.92 6.64 7.50
C ARG A 89 -17.74 7.69 6.39
N PHE A 90 -16.84 7.46 5.46
CA PHE A 90 -16.36 8.46 4.50
C PHE A 90 -16.77 8.17 3.05
N GLY A 91 -17.42 7.04 2.79
CA GLY A 91 -17.89 6.72 1.45
C GLY A 91 -18.56 5.36 1.38
N ALA A 92 -19.36 5.18 0.35
CA ALA A 92 -19.96 3.89 0.05
C ALA A 92 -18.93 2.99 -0.65
N PHE A 93 -19.01 1.69 -0.36
CA PHE A 93 -18.16 0.67 -0.96
C PHE A 93 -19.01 -0.34 -1.72
N VAL A 94 -18.39 -0.97 -2.70
CA VAL A 94 -18.99 -2.05 -3.48
C VAL A 94 -18.14 -3.30 -3.37
N PRO A 95 -18.74 -4.48 -3.30
CA PRO A 95 -18.01 -5.73 -3.33
C PRO A 95 -17.19 -5.85 -4.61
N TYR A 96 -15.95 -6.31 -4.48
CA TYR A 96 -15.08 -6.62 -5.61
C TYR A 96 -14.16 -7.78 -5.27
N THR A 97 -14.27 -8.88 -6.01
CA THR A 97 -13.42 -10.05 -5.84
C THR A 97 -12.23 -9.99 -6.79
N HIS A 98 -11.04 -9.89 -6.24
CA HIS A 98 -9.82 -9.77 -7.03
C HIS A 98 -9.37 -11.11 -7.60
N LYS A 99 -9.16 -11.13 -8.93
CA LYS A 99 -8.60 -12.27 -9.66
C LYS A 99 -7.35 -11.85 -10.42
N VAL A 100 -6.36 -12.74 -10.41
CA VAL A 100 -5.09 -12.57 -11.10
C VAL A 100 -4.82 -13.78 -11.99
N ARG A 101 -4.24 -13.54 -13.15
CA ARG A 101 -3.71 -14.61 -14.01
C ARG A 101 -2.20 -14.42 -14.22
N ALA A 102 -1.47 -15.51 -14.34
CA ALA A 102 -0.11 -15.49 -14.85
C ALA A 102 -0.10 -15.82 -16.34
N LEU A 103 0.63 -15.04 -17.13
CA LEU A 103 0.90 -15.34 -18.52
C LEU A 103 2.15 -16.24 -18.60
N LEU A 104 1.96 -17.46 -19.05
CA LEU A 104 3.03 -18.43 -19.24
C LEU A 104 3.83 -18.14 -20.53
N PRO A 105 5.07 -18.65 -20.69
CA PRO A 105 5.87 -18.46 -21.89
C PRO A 105 5.23 -19.00 -23.17
N ASP A 106 4.33 -19.99 -23.06
CA ASP A 106 3.58 -20.57 -24.19
C ASP A 106 2.29 -19.80 -24.54
N GLY A 107 2.04 -18.66 -23.87
CA GLY A 107 0.87 -17.80 -24.09
C GLY A 107 -0.39 -18.18 -23.29
N ARG A 108 -0.38 -19.31 -22.58
CA ARG A 108 -1.51 -19.67 -21.71
C ARG A 108 -1.59 -18.75 -20.49
N ARG A 109 -2.80 -18.51 -20.03
CA ARG A 109 -3.07 -17.76 -18.80
C ARG A 109 -3.62 -18.71 -17.74
N VAL A 110 -2.97 -18.76 -16.59
CA VAL A 110 -3.35 -19.63 -15.47
C VAL A 110 -3.67 -18.82 -14.22
N PRO A 111 -4.53 -19.33 -13.33
CA PRO A 111 -4.84 -18.63 -12.09
C PRO A 111 -3.63 -18.38 -11.19
N LEU A 112 -3.63 -17.24 -10.51
CA LEU A 112 -2.82 -16.95 -9.33
C LEU A 112 -3.74 -16.49 -8.19
N PRO A 113 -3.48 -16.91 -6.95
CA PRO A 113 -2.40 -17.80 -6.48
C PRO A 113 -2.42 -19.18 -7.15
N VAL A 114 -1.28 -19.90 -7.09
CA VAL A 114 -1.20 -21.27 -7.59
C VAL A 114 -2.32 -22.11 -7.01
N ASN A 115 -3.13 -22.73 -7.87
CA ASN A 115 -4.27 -23.56 -7.53
C ASN A 115 -4.28 -24.87 -8.33
N LEU A 116 -5.36 -25.67 -8.22
CA LEU A 116 -5.51 -26.95 -8.93
C LEU A 116 -5.36 -26.77 -10.44
N ASP A 117 -6.00 -25.76 -11.04
CA ASP A 117 -5.94 -25.53 -12.47
C ASP A 117 -4.54 -25.07 -12.92
N THR A 118 -3.84 -24.29 -12.10
CA THR A 118 -2.45 -23.92 -12.33
C THR A 118 -1.53 -25.15 -12.33
N VAL A 119 -1.69 -26.04 -11.35
CA VAL A 119 -0.91 -27.30 -11.28
C VAL A 119 -1.17 -28.17 -12.51
N ASN A 120 -2.44 -28.35 -12.87
CA ASN A 120 -2.80 -29.11 -14.07
C ASN A 120 -2.17 -28.54 -15.35
N ALA A 121 -2.25 -27.23 -15.51
CA ALA A 121 -1.70 -26.54 -16.69
C ALA A 121 -0.18 -26.66 -16.79
N VAL A 122 0.55 -26.55 -15.66
CA VAL A 122 2.02 -26.57 -15.65
C VAL A 122 2.58 -27.98 -15.79
N PHE A 123 1.95 -28.96 -15.14
CA PHE A 123 2.46 -30.35 -15.10
C PHE A 123 1.81 -31.29 -16.13
N GLY A 124 0.82 -30.81 -16.90
CA GLY A 124 0.10 -31.62 -17.87
C GLY A 124 -0.75 -32.71 -17.19
N THR A 125 -1.27 -32.45 -15.99
CA THR A 125 -2.09 -33.37 -15.23
C THR A 125 -3.59 -33.04 -15.39
N ALA A 126 -4.46 -33.97 -14.96
CA ALA A 126 -5.90 -33.80 -14.99
C ALA A 126 -6.49 -34.06 -13.58
N TYR A 127 -5.93 -33.44 -12.57
CA TYR A 127 -6.41 -33.58 -11.21
C TYR A 127 -7.79 -32.92 -11.05
N GLU A 128 -8.66 -33.56 -10.28
CA GLU A 128 -10.02 -33.10 -9.99
C GLU A 128 -10.25 -32.85 -8.50
N ALA A 129 -9.37 -33.38 -7.64
CA ALA A 129 -9.50 -33.32 -6.20
C ALA A 129 -8.28 -32.69 -5.52
N GLU A 130 -8.54 -31.95 -4.45
CA GLU A 130 -7.54 -31.29 -3.61
C GLU A 130 -6.44 -32.26 -3.12
N ALA A 131 -6.82 -33.49 -2.73
CA ALA A 131 -5.88 -34.50 -2.26
C ALA A 131 -4.82 -34.86 -3.31
N GLN A 132 -5.16 -34.85 -4.59
CA GLN A 132 -4.24 -35.15 -5.69
C GLN A 132 -3.21 -34.02 -5.84
N VAL A 133 -3.65 -32.76 -5.74
CA VAL A 133 -2.77 -31.60 -5.79
C VAL A 133 -1.81 -31.58 -4.59
N ARG A 134 -2.33 -31.87 -3.39
CA ARG A 134 -1.51 -31.96 -2.17
C ARG A 134 -0.45 -33.05 -2.30
N ALA A 135 -0.82 -34.24 -2.77
CA ALA A 135 0.11 -35.34 -3.01
C ALA A 135 1.16 -35.00 -4.09
N HIS A 136 0.75 -34.30 -5.16
CA HIS A 136 1.66 -33.85 -6.20
C HIS A 136 2.68 -32.86 -5.65
N LEU A 137 2.24 -31.82 -4.98
CA LEU A 137 3.12 -30.78 -4.42
C LEU A 137 4.06 -31.36 -3.35
N ALA A 138 3.57 -32.27 -2.49
CA ALA A 138 4.43 -32.97 -1.53
C ALA A 138 5.53 -33.81 -2.20
N ARG A 139 5.28 -34.38 -3.38
CA ARG A 139 6.27 -35.14 -4.14
C ARG A 139 7.33 -34.28 -4.80
N VAL A 140 6.97 -33.07 -5.29
CA VAL A 140 7.89 -32.15 -5.95
C VAL A 140 8.59 -31.17 -5.03
N ALA A 141 8.10 -31.06 -3.79
CA ALA A 141 8.70 -30.24 -2.74
C ALA A 141 10.12 -30.72 -2.41
N VAL A 142 11.00 -29.77 -2.15
CA VAL A 142 12.37 -30.03 -1.66
C VAL A 142 12.36 -29.90 -0.13
N PRO A 143 12.62 -30.99 0.62
CA PRO A 143 12.58 -30.94 2.07
C PRO A 143 13.59 -29.93 2.63
N VAL A 144 13.12 -28.93 3.36
CA VAL A 144 13.97 -27.93 4.05
C VAL A 144 13.42 -27.76 5.48
N ALA A 145 14.22 -28.11 6.47
CA ALA A 145 13.79 -28.07 7.87
C ALA A 145 13.50 -26.65 8.38
N ARG A 146 14.34 -25.67 7.99
CA ARG A 146 14.22 -24.24 8.34
C ARG A 146 14.60 -23.40 7.13
N PRO A 147 13.65 -22.91 6.35
CA PRO A 147 13.95 -22.06 5.20
C PRO A 147 14.65 -20.77 5.62
N ALA A 148 15.87 -20.55 5.16
CA ALA A 148 16.66 -19.36 5.49
C ALA A 148 16.31 -18.15 4.61
N ASN A 149 15.69 -18.38 3.45
CA ASN A 149 15.39 -17.36 2.45
C ASN A 149 14.11 -17.70 1.67
N ALA A 150 13.71 -16.82 0.76
CA ALA A 150 12.51 -17.00 -0.05
C ALA A 150 12.58 -18.23 -0.99
N ALA A 151 13.74 -18.52 -1.60
CA ALA A 151 13.92 -19.69 -2.46
C ALA A 151 13.68 -20.99 -1.69
N ALA A 152 14.35 -21.15 -0.56
CA ALA A 152 14.22 -22.34 0.28
C ALA A 152 12.78 -22.54 0.77
N HIS A 153 12.08 -21.43 1.10
CA HIS A 153 10.67 -21.48 1.51
C HIS A 153 9.78 -21.99 0.36
N LEU A 154 9.91 -21.39 -0.82
CA LEU A 154 9.09 -21.78 -1.99
C LEU A 154 9.39 -23.22 -2.42
N TYR A 155 10.65 -23.62 -2.51
CA TYR A 155 11.03 -25.00 -2.85
C TYR A 155 10.42 -26.02 -1.89
N ALA A 156 10.37 -25.69 -0.61
CA ALA A 156 9.78 -26.57 0.41
C ALA A 156 8.25 -26.72 0.29
N HIS A 157 7.55 -25.79 -0.36
CA HIS A 157 6.09 -25.81 -0.46
C HIS A 157 5.55 -26.16 -1.83
N ILE A 158 6.19 -25.69 -2.91
CA ILE A 158 5.67 -25.82 -4.29
C ILE A 158 6.69 -26.42 -5.26
N GLY A 159 7.89 -26.76 -4.81
CA GLY A 159 8.96 -27.33 -5.61
C GLY A 159 9.64 -26.33 -6.56
N VAL A 160 10.65 -26.82 -7.25
CA VAL A 160 11.54 -26.00 -8.12
C VAL A 160 10.76 -25.43 -9.30
N GLN A 161 10.00 -26.25 -10.04
CA GLN A 161 9.37 -25.86 -11.30
C GLN A 161 8.39 -24.69 -11.13
N LEU A 162 7.48 -24.73 -10.15
CA LEU A 162 6.55 -23.64 -9.89
C LEU A 162 7.27 -22.39 -9.37
N THR A 163 8.28 -22.58 -8.53
CA THR A 163 9.09 -21.49 -8.01
C THR A 163 9.80 -20.74 -9.14
N ASP A 164 10.49 -21.46 -10.01
CA ASP A 164 11.27 -20.85 -11.08
C ASP A 164 10.38 -20.25 -12.17
N LEU A 165 9.16 -20.80 -12.37
CA LEU A 165 8.22 -20.25 -13.35
C LEU A 165 7.53 -18.98 -12.85
N PHE A 166 6.97 -18.98 -11.64
CA PHE A 166 6.10 -17.88 -11.19
C PHE A 166 6.81 -16.86 -10.29
N PHE A 167 7.80 -17.28 -9.50
CA PHE A 167 8.36 -16.42 -8.48
C PHE A 167 9.74 -15.87 -8.86
N ARG A 168 10.62 -16.66 -9.43
CA ARG A 168 11.99 -16.22 -9.71
C ARG A 168 12.06 -15.03 -10.66
N PRO A 169 11.49 -15.07 -11.89
CA PRO A 169 11.54 -13.92 -12.79
C PRO A 169 10.80 -12.70 -12.26
N TYR A 170 9.62 -12.92 -11.68
CA TYR A 170 8.83 -11.82 -11.07
C TYR A 170 9.59 -11.14 -9.94
N THR A 171 10.16 -11.93 -9.04
CA THR A 171 10.91 -11.43 -7.88
C THR A 171 12.17 -10.67 -8.30
N LYS A 172 12.92 -11.21 -9.27
CA LYS A 172 14.11 -10.55 -9.82
C LYS A 172 13.76 -9.19 -10.43
N LYS A 173 12.69 -9.10 -11.23
CA LYS A 173 12.20 -7.84 -11.79
C LYS A 173 11.78 -6.88 -10.67
N MET A 174 10.91 -7.34 -9.78
CA MET A 174 10.28 -6.50 -8.74
C MET A 174 11.30 -5.98 -7.73
N TRP A 175 12.18 -6.84 -7.23
CA TRP A 175 13.06 -6.52 -6.09
C TRP A 175 14.50 -6.22 -6.48
N GLY A 176 14.93 -6.60 -7.70
CA GLY A 176 16.32 -6.51 -8.13
C GLY A 176 17.23 -7.54 -7.44
N LEU A 177 16.66 -8.44 -6.62
CA LEU A 177 17.36 -9.46 -5.84
C LEU A 177 16.95 -10.86 -6.32
N ASP A 178 17.82 -11.83 -6.13
CA ASP A 178 17.48 -13.23 -6.31
C ASP A 178 16.70 -13.75 -5.08
N LEU A 179 15.93 -14.82 -5.27
CA LEU A 179 15.11 -15.40 -4.19
C LEU A 179 15.96 -15.84 -2.99
N GLU A 180 17.22 -16.19 -3.22
CA GLU A 180 18.19 -16.58 -2.21
C GLU A 180 18.62 -15.41 -1.29
N GLU A 181 18.58 -14.19 -1.82
CA GLU A 181 18.95 -12.97 -1.11
C GLU A 181 17.78 -12.39 -0.30
N MET A 182 16.55 -12.84 -0.57
CA MET A 182 15.34 -12.28 0.01
C MET A 182 14.89 -13.01 1.28
N ALA A 183 14.34 -12.24 2.22
CA ALA A 183 13.70 -12.82 3.40
C ALA A 183 12.46 -13.66 3.01
N ALA A 184 12.29 -14.82 3.63
CA ALA A 184 11.15 -15.72 3.38
C ALA A 184 9.79 -15.04 3.57
N ALA A 185 9.69 -14.10 4.51
CA ALA A 185 8.47 -13.33 4.81
C ALA A 185 7.89 -12.58 3.59
N VAL A 186 8.70 -12.25 2.59
CA VAL A 186 8.24 -11.57 1.37
C VAL A 186 7.29 -12.44 0.56
N VAL A 187 7.53 -13.75 0.49
CA VAL A 187 6.76 -14.72 -0.30
C VAL A 187 5.71 -15.49 0.51
N GLN A 188 5.85 -15.54 1.83
CA GLN A 188 4.94 -16.26 2.73
C GLN A 188 3.50 -15.73 2.72
N ARG A 189 3.30 -14.49 2.33
CA ARG A 189 1.98 -13.85 2.26
C ARG A 189 1.15 -14.28 1.05
N ILE A 190 1.75 -14.95 0.07
CA ILE A 190 1.07 -15.41 -1.14
C ILE A 190 0.42 -16.76 -0.81
N PRO A 191 -0.92 -16.87 -0.84
CA PRO A 191 -1.58 -18.13 -0.49
C PRO A 191 -1.30 -19.20 -1.54
N LEU A 192 -1.35 -20.46 -1.11
CA LEU A 192 -1.36 -21.63 -1.97
C LEU A 192 -2.74 -22.27 -1.87
N ARG A 193 -3.37 -22.54 -3.01
CA ARG A 193 -4.69 -23.17 -3.10
C ARG A 193 -4.54 -24.59 -3.61
N PHE A 194 -5.40 -25.48 -3.14
CA PHE A 194 -5.37 -26.90 -3.56
C PHE A 194 -6.64 -27.27 -4.33
N ASP A 195 -7.65 -26.42 -4.29
CA ASP A 195 -8.90 -26.49 -5.04
C ASP A 195 -8.87 -25.59 -6.29
N ARG A 196 -10.03 -25.29 -6.88
CA ARG A 196 -10.17 -24.39 -8.05
C ARG A 196 -10.41 -22.93 -7.68
N THR A 197 -10.32 -22.57 -6.41
CA THR A 197 -10.48 -21.18 -5.97
C THR A 197 -9.46 -20.29 -6.65
N ASP A 198 -9.91 -19.28 -7.39
CA ASP A 198 -9.07 -18.36 -8.18
C ASP A 198 -9.08 -16.93 -7.64
N THR A 199 -9.65 -16.71 -6.47
CA THR A 199 -9.59 -15.43 -5.76
C THR A 199 -8.20 -15.18 -5.21
N TYR A 200 -7.68 -13.96 -5.39
CA TYR A 200 -6.31 -13.63 -4.99
C TYR A 200 -6.13 -13.52 -3.48
N PHE A 201 -7.03 -12.82 -2.81
CA PHE A 201 -7.00 -12.66 -1.35
C PHE A 201 -7.66 -13.86 -0.64
N ALA A 202 -7.47 -13.94 0.68
CA ALA A 202 -8.10 -14.97 1.49
C ALA A 202 -9.63 -14.81 1.51
N ASP A 203 -10.35 -15.93 1.59
CA ASP A 203 -11.81 -15.94 1.47
C ASP A 203 -12.53 -15.24 2.64
N GLU A 204 -11.85 -15.15 3.81
CA GLU A 204 -12.39 -14.45 4.97
C GLU A 204 -12.23 -12.93 4.88
N ASP A 205 -11.48 -12.43 3.91
CA ASP A 205 -11.30 -10.99 3.72
C ASP A 205 -12.56 -10.39 3.08
N VAL A 206 -13.01 -9.29 3.66
CA VAL A 206 -13.94 -8.40 2.97
C VAL A 206 -13.15 -7.69 1.88
N GLN A 207 -13.52 -7.92 0.62
CA GLN A 207 -12.92 -7.30 -0.56
C GLN A 207 -13.90 -6.29 -1.12
N MET A 208 -13.50 -5.04 -1.22
CA MET A 208 -14.39 -3.96 -1.64
C MET A 208 -13.61 -2.79 -2.26
N MET A 209 -14.29 -2.00 -3.07
CA MET A 209 -13.76 -0.80 -3.69
C MET A 209 -14.61 0.42 -3.33
N PRO A 210 -14.02 1.61 -3.12
CA PRO A 210 -14.81 2.81 -2.92
C PRO A 210 -15.61 3.12 -4.18
N ARG A 211 -16.96 3.22 -4.02
CA ARG A 211 -17.87 3.42 -5.16
C ARG A 211 -17.51 4.64 -6.01
N ASP A 212 -17.15 5.74 -5.37
CA ASP A 212 -16.87 7.01 -6.03
C ASP A 212 -15.35 7.27 -6.20
N GLY A 213 -14.53 6.23 -5.94
CA GLY A 213 -13.08 6.25 -6.03
C GLY A 213 -12.39 6.72 -4.75
N TYR A 214 -11.08 6.51 -4.71
CA TYR A 214 -10.25 6.92 -3.58
C TYR A 214 -10.15 8.44 -3.45
N GLY A 215 -10.13 9.17 -4.56
CA GLY A 215 -10.12 10.64 -4.55
C GLY A 215 -11.27 11.21 -3.73
N ALA A 216 -12.51 10.75 -3.98
CA ALA A 216 -13.69 11.16 -3.23
C ALA A 216 -13.64 10.72 -1.75
N LEU A 217 -13.16 9.51 -1.49
CA LEU A 217 -12.98 8.99 -0.15
C LEU A 217 -12.03 9.87 0.68
N PHE A 218 -10.88 10.24 0.13
CA PHE A 218 -9.91 11.11 0.80
C PHE A 218 -10.46 12.53 1.01
N GLN A 219 -11.19 13.07 0.05
CA GLN A 219 -11.88 14.36 0.23
C GLN A 219 -12.81 14.31 1.43
N ALA A 220 -13.62 13.26 1.58
CA ALA A 220 -14.51 13.08 2.72
C ALA A 220 -13.75 12.90 4.06
N ILE A 221 -12.62 12.19 4.06
CA ILE A 221 -11.78 12.06 5.27
C ILE A 221 -11.23 13.42 5.70
N PHE A 222 -10.79 14.25 4.76
CA PHE A 222 -10.23 15.57 5.06
C PHE A 222 -11.31 16.66 5.27
N ALA A 223 -12.57 16.40 4.95
CA ALA A 223 -13.67 17.34 5.14
C ALA A 223 -14.02 17.50 6.62
N HIS A 224 -13.25 18.35 7.31
CA HIS A 224 -13.44 18.71 8.71
C HIS A 224 -12.95 20.14 8.94
N GLU A 225 -13.66 20.94 9.75
CA GLU A 225 -13.37 22.36 10.01
C GLU A 225 -11.95 22.61 10.56
N ASN A 226 -11.43 21.64 11.33
CA ASN A 226 -10.11 21.69 11.93
C ASN A 226 -8.99 21.11 11.04
N ILE A 227 -9.27 20.73 9.80
CA ILE A 227 -8.27 20.22 8.87
C ILE A 227 -8.05 21.20 7.72
N SER A 228 -6.80 21.55 7.47
CA SER A 228 -6.37 22.22 6.26
C SER A 228 -5.37 21.36 5.49
N VAL A 229 -5.51 21.28 4.17
CA VAL A 229 -4.60 20.52 3.30
C VAL A 229 -3.91 21.49 2.35
N THR A 230 -2.58 21.40 2.27
CA THR A 230 -1.75 22.14 1.33
C THR A 230 -0.93 21.16 0.51
N LEU A 231 -1.17 21.09 -0.77
CA LEU A 231 -0.46 20.25 -1.73
C LEU A 231 0.73 20.99 -2.32
N GLU A 232 1.56 20.29 -3.10
CA GLU A 232 2.78 20.84 -3.73
C GLU A 232 3.71 21.52 -2.72
N THR A 233 3.71 21.00 -1.49
CA THR A 233 4.46 21.56 -0.37
C THR A 233 5.33 20.48 0.25
N ALA A 234 6.65 20.62 0.05
CA ALA A 234 7.63 19.78 0.71
C ALA A 234 7.75 20.13 2.20
N PHE A 235 8.11 19.14 3.00
CA PHE A 235 8.42 19.39 4.41
C PHE A 235 9.79 20.07 4.55
N GLU A 236 9.82 21.10 5.38
CA GLU A 236 11.03 21.81 5.80
C GLU A 236 11.10 21.78 7.33
N ALA A 237 12.32 21.60 7.87
CA ALA A 237 12.51 21.42 9.32
C ALA A 237 12.06 22.62 10.14
N GLU A 238 12.15 23.82 9.58
CA GLU A 238 11.75 25.09 10.17
C GLU A 238 10.24 25.14 10.48
N MET A 239 9.43 24.41 9.71
CA MET A 239 7.99 24.32 9.92
C MET A 239 7.64 23.76 11.31
N LEU A 240 8.50 22.94 11.91
CA LEU A 240 8.26 22.39 13.25
C LEU A 240 8.09 23.44 14.33
N GLY A 241 8.66 24.62 14.16
CA GLY A 241 8.53 25.73 15.11
C GLY A 241 7.10 26.25 15.27
N ASP A 242 6.24 26.04 14.29
CA ASP A 242 4.85 26.50 14.26
C ASP A 242 3.85 25.49 14.81
N TYR A 243 4.28 24.29 15.22
CA TYR A 243 3.40 23.21 15.62
C TYR A 243 3.83 22.54 16.92
N ASP A 244 2.85 22.13 17.72
CA ASP A 244 3.08 21.41 18.98
C ASP A 244 3.58 19.97 18.77
N PHE A 245 3.20 19.36 17.61
CA PHE A 245 3.61 18.02 17.24
C PHE A 245 3.52 17.78 15.73
N CYS A 246 4.36 16.88 15.21
CA CYS A 246 4.37 16.47 13.82
C CYS A 246 4.23 14.96 13.66
N PHE A 247 3.29 14.52 12.82
CA PHE A 247 3.22 13.16 12.31
C PHE A 247 3.79 13.14 10.90
N ASN A 248 4.94 12.48 10.69
CA ASN A 248 5.71 12.56 9.47
C ASN A 248 5.73 11.23 8.71
N ALA A 249 5.15 11.19 7.50
CA ALA A 249 5.13 10.00 6.64
C ALA A 249 6.26 9.98 5.59
N MET A 250 7.15 10.96 5.59
CA MET A 250 8.32 10.93 4.69
C MET A 250 9.28 9.79 5.07
N PRO A 251 10.17 9.35 4.16
CA PRO A 251 11.19 8.38 4.49
C PRO A 251 12.09 8.85 5.63
N ILE A 252 12.27 8.00 6.63
CA ILE A 252 13.02 8.37 7.84
C ILE A 252 14.50 8.67 7.55
N ASP A 253 15.12 7.97 6.62
CA ASP A 253 16.50 8.21 6.20
C ASP A 253 16.67 9.55 5.48
N GLU A 254 15.70 9.93 4.64
CA GLU A 254 15.67 11.23 3.95
C GLU A 254 15.50 12.38 4.96
N TYR A 255 14.65 12.22 5.96
CA TYR A 255 14.49 13.21 7.02
C TYR A 255 15.81 13.48 7.77
N TYR A 256 16.63 12.46 8.00
CA TYR A 256 17.94 12.59 8.63
C TYR A 256 19.08 12.84 7.64
N GLY A 257 18.80 13.25 6.40
CA GLY A 257 19.81 13.55 5.39
C GLY A 257 20.73 12.36 5.10
N PHE A 258 20.22 11.12 5.22
CA PHE A 258 20.96 9.87 5.01
C PHE A 258 22.17 9.68 5.94
N ALA A 259 22.18 10.32 7.11
CA ALA A 259 23.32 10.35 8.04
C ALA A 259 23.83 8.97 8.49
N LEU A 260 22.98 7.92 8.45
CA LEU A 260 23.37 6.54 8.77
C LEU A 260 23.48 5.63 7.54
N GLY A 261 23.24 6.17 6.35
CA GLY A 261 23.16 5.48 5.06
C GLY A 261 21.72 5.37 4.54
N GLU A 262 21.58 5.02 3.26
CA GLU A 262 20.28 4.94 2.58
C GLU A 262 19.53 3.64 2.94
N LEU A 263 18.22 3.75 3.14
CA LEU A 263 17.30 2.63 3.19
C LEU A 263 16.79 2.35 1.78
N PRO A 264 17.10 1.19 1.17
CA PRO A 264 16.75 0.93 -0.21
C PRO A 264 15.26 0.68 -0.40
N TYR A 265 14.74 1.23 -1.48
CA TYR A 265 13.37 1.02 -1.94
C TYR A 265 13.36 0.59 -3.41
N ARG A 266 12.30 -0.12 -3.78
CA ARG A 266 11.92 -0.30 -5.17
C ARG A 266 10.86 0.72 -5.53
N SER A 267 10.87 1.10 -6.80
CA SER A 267 9.91 1.98 -7.44
C SER A 267 9.24 1.29 -8.62
N LEU A 268 8.22 1.94 -9.16
CA LEU A 268 7.49 1.48 -10.35
C LEU A 268 7.30 2.65 -11.31
N ARG A 269 7.56 2.42 -12.59
CA ARG A 269 7.06 3.25 -13.69
C ARG A 269 5.76 2.66 -14.20
N PHE A 270 4.77 3.49 -14.43
CA PHE A 270 3.44 3.09 -14.90
C PHE A 270 3.25 3.52 -16.35
N HIS A 271 3.09 2.55 -17.24
CA HIS A 271 2.88 2.76 -18.65
C HIS A 271 1.38 2.58 -18.95
N HIS A 272 0.67 3.70 -19.09
CA HIS A 272 -0.75 3.70 -19.42
C HIS A 272 -0.93 3.65 -20.93
N GLU A 273 -1.83 2.78 -21.41
CA GLU A 273 -2.13 2.60 -22.82
C GLU A 273 -3.64 2.46 -23.01
N THR A 274 -4.19 3.12 -24.02
CA THR A 274 -5.58 2.94 -24.44
C THR A 274 -5.63 1.98 -25.62
N LEU A 275 -6.42 0.92 -25.48
CA LEU A 275 -6.61 -0.12 -26.48
C LEU A 275 -8.03 -0.04 -27.05
N GLU A 276 -8.18 -0.39 -28.35
CA GLU A 276 -9.46 -0.55 -29.00
C GLU A 276 -10.15 -1.86 -28.57
N GLY A 277 -11.48 -1.86 -28.55
CA GLY A 277 -12.30 -2.97 -28.09
C GLY A 277 -12.46 -3.02 -26.58
N LEU A 278 -13.29 -3.93 -26.09
CA LEU A 278 -13.49 -4.19 -24.67
C LEU A 278 -12.89 -5.54 -24.31
N PRO A 279 -12.23 -5.66 -23.13
CA PRO A 279 -11.67 -6.94 -22.70
C PRO A 279 -12.81 -7.93 -22.41
N ALA A 280 -12.68 -9.15 -22.92
CA ALA A 280 -13.65 -10.23 -22.66
C ALA A 280 -13.36 -11.00 -21.36
N GLN A 281 -12.28 -10.65 -20.65
CA GLN A 281 -11.78 -11.34 -19.46
C GLN A 281 -12.52 -10.90 -18.18
N ASP A 282 -12.62 -11.82 -17.22
CA ASP A 282 -13.21 -11.60 -15.89
C ASP A 282 -12.16 -11.34 -14.78
N TRP A 283 -10.90 -11.09 -15.15
CA TRP A 283 -9.82 -10.74 -14.23
C TRP A 283 -9.22 -9.38 -14.59
N SER A 284 -8.74 -8.67 -13.57
CA SER A 284 -8.18 -7.32 -13.75
C SER A 284 -6.67 -7.30 -13.92
N VAL A 285 -5.94 -8.29 -13.40
CA VAL A 285 -4.47 -8.28 -13.39
C VAL A 285 -3.89 -9.52 -14.06
N THR A 286 -2.92 -9.31 -14.95
CA THR A 286 -2.10 -10.36 -15.54
C THR A 286 -0.64 -10.16 -15.13
N ASN A 287 -0.04 -11.14 -14.45
CA ASN A 287 1.38 -11.17 -14.11
C ASN A 287 2.20 -11.80 -15.22
N PHE A 288 3.35 -11.20 -15.54
CA PHE A 288 4.27 -11.69 -16.57
C PHE A 288 5.35 -12.56 -15.92
N THR A 289 5.47 -13.81 -16.41
CA THR A 289 6.46 -14.79 -15.95
C THR A 289 7.73 -14.81 -16.80
N ASP A 290 7.79 -14.00 -17.84
CA ASP A 290 8.94 -13.85 -18.74
C ASP A 290 10.08 -13.02 -18.13
N ALA A 291 11.18 -12.88 -18.89
CA ALA A 291 12.32 -12.05 -18.56
C ALA A 291 12.19 -10.59 -19.03
N GLY A 292 11.02 -10.19 -19.56
CA GLY A 292 10.75 -8.81 -20.01
C GLY A 292 10.75 -7.79 -18.85
N PRO A 293 10.63 -6.50 -19.14
CA PRO A 293 10.77 -5.44 -18.13
C PRO A 293 9.56 -5.33 -17.21
N PHE A 294 8.39 -5.78 -17.63
CA PHE A 294 7.14 -5.60 -16.89
C PHE A 294 6.87 -6.74 -15.92
N THR A 295 6.35 -6.42 -14.75
CA THR A 295 5.88 -7.42 -13.78
C THR A 295 4.43 -7.80 -13.98
N ARG A 296 3.57 -6.82 -14.30
CA ARG A 296 2.13 -7.06 -14.49
C ARG A 296 1.48 -6.01 -15.39
N GLU A 297 0.31 -6.38 -15.88
CA GLU A 297 -0.62 -5.49 -16.58
C GLU A 297 -1.94 -5.48 -15.83
N THR A 298 -2.51 -4.28 -15.64
CA THR A 298 -3.84 -4.08 -15.07
C THR A 298 -4.78 -3.63 -16.17
N SER A 299 -5.89 -4.37 -16.38
CA SER A 299 -7.01 -3.95 -17.20
C SER A 299 -8.03 -3.23 -16.32
N TRP A 300 -8.10 -1.92 -16.42
CA TRP A 300 -8.93 -1.10 -15.54
C TRP A 300 -10.42 -1.31 -15.78
N HIS A 301 -10.81 -1.63 -16.98
CA HIS A 301 -12.21 -1.90 -17.34
C HIS A 301 -12.83 -3.07 -16.54
N SER A 302 -12.00 -4.01 -16.10
CA SER A 302 -12.44 -5.15 -15.27
C SER A 302 -12.60 -4.80 -13.78
N LEU A 303 -12.33 -3.56 -13.38
CA LEU A 303 -12.60 -3.04 -12.04
C LEU A 303 -13.98 -2.38 -11.99
N PRO A 304 -14.64 -2.28 -10.83
CA PRO A 304 -15.97 -1.66 -10.74
C PRO A 304 -15.89 -0.12 -10.84
N HIS A 305 -17.03 0.47 -11.20
CA HIS A 305 -17.31 1.91 -11.09
C HIS A 305 -16.47 2.83 -11.98
N HIS A 306 -16.81 2.78 -13.25
CA HIS A 306 -16.36 3.75 -14.24
C HIS A 306 -17.46 4.80 -14.49
N VAL A 307 -17.05 5.95 -15.01
CA VAL A 307 -18.00 6.86 -15.64
C VAL A 307 -18.39 6.25 -16.98
N VAL A 308 -19.68 5.92 -17.14
CA VAL A 308 -20.15 5.25 -18.36
C VAL A 308 -19.92 6.15 -19.58
N ARG A 309 -19.05 5.68 -20.48
CA ARG A 309 -18.83 6.25 -21.81
C ARG A 309 -18.71 5.11 -22.82
N GLU A 310 -19.55 5.12 -23.83
CA GLU A 310 -19.51 4.11 -24.91
C GLU A 310 -18.43 4.47 -25.94
N THR A 311 -17.17 4.42 -25.55
CA THR A 311 -16.05 4.74 -26.45
C THR A 311 -15.58 3.54 -27.25
N GLY A 312 -15.96 2.32 -26.89
CA GLY A 312 -15.40 1.08 -27.45
C GLY A 312 -13.93 0.88 -27.13
N ARG A 313 -13.39 1.60 -26.16
CA ARG A 313 -11.98 1.57 -25.74
C ARG A 313 -11.84 1.20 -24.29
N HIS A 314 -10.67 0.64 -23.93
CA HIS A 314 -10.31 0.37 -22.55
C HIS A 314 -8.88 0.80 -22.25
N THR A 315 -8.58 1.01 -20.98
CA THR A 315 -7.25 1.44 -20.53
C THR A 315 -6.58 0.30 -19.79
N VAL A 316 -5.32 0.06 -20.11
CA VAL A 316 -4.43 -0.85 -19.40
C VAL A 316 -3.24 -0.09 -18.82
N THR A 317 -2.63 -0.65 -17.78
CA THR A 317 -1.39 -0.13 -17.20
C THR A 317 -0.42 -1.25 -17.03
N ARG A 318 0.78 -1.14 -17.61
CA ARG A 318 1.91 -2.04 -17.37
C ARG A 318 2.84 -1.44 -16.33
N GLU A 319 3.31 -2.26 -15.40
CA GLU A 319 4.20 -1.86 -14.33
C GLU A 319 5.63 -2.32 -14.59
N GLU A 320 6.54 -1.37 -14.66
CA GLU A 320 7.99 -1.57 -14.83
C GLU A 320 8.71 -1.25 -13.51
N PRO A 321 9.20 -2.25 -12.77
CA PRO A 321 9.97 -2.02 -11.55
C PRO A 321 11.34 -1.41 -11.84
N CYS A 322 11.74 -0.48 -10.99
CA CYS A 322 13.05 0.16 -11.06
C CYS A 322 13.61 0.47 -9.66
N ASP A 323 14.84 0.93 -9.60
CA ASP A 323 15.37 1.55 -8.39
C ASP A 323 14.64 2.89 -8.15
N TYR A 324 14.39 3.24 -6.90
CA TYR A 324 13.68 4.50 -6.58
C TYR A 324 14.46 5.75 -7.01
N ARG A 325 15.79 5.66 -7.06
CA ARG A 325 16.66 6.74 -7.51
C ARG A 325 16.48 7.03 -9.00
N ASP A 326 16.15 6.00 -9.79
CA ASP A 326 15.90 6.12 -11.24
C ASP A 326 14.45 6.59 -11.55
N ASN A 327 13.64 6.86 -10.53
CA ASN A 327 12.27 7.32 -10.65
C ASN A 327 11.98 8.49 -9.69
N GLN A 328 12.76 9.55 -9.76
CA GLN A 328 12.57 10.80 -9.02
C GLN A 328 12.42 10.61 -7.50
N MET A 329 13.15 9.65 -6.94
CA MET A 329 13.09 9.27 -5.52
C MET A 329 11.72 8.78 -5.04
N GLU A 330 10.84 8.34 -5.95
CA GLU A 330 9.55 7.77 -5.58
C GLU A 330 9.72 6.37 -4.96
N ARG A 331 9.26 6.20 -3.73
CA ARG A 331 9.46 4.99 -2.91
C ARG A 331 8.17 4.22 -2.75
N TYR A 332 8.13 2.97 -3.26
CA TYR A 332 6.95 2.12 -3.16
C TYR A 332 7.14 0.98 -2.18
N TYR A 333 8.25 0.25 -2.28
CA TYR A 333 8.45 -0.99 -1.55
C TYR A 333 9.81 -1.01 -0.85
N PRO A 334 9.85 -1.07 0.50
CA PRO A 334 11.10 -1.23 1.24
C PRO A 334 11.72 -2.59 0.95
N VAL A 335 13.00 -2.63 0.65
CA VAL A 335 13.73 -3.86 0.35
C VAL A 335 14.02 -4.62 1.65
N LYS A 336 13.68 -5.91 1.67
CA LYS A 336 13.91 -6.83 2.80
C LYS A 336 14.86 -7.94 2.39
N THR A 337 16.05 -7.96 2.98
CA THR A 337 17.08 -8.97 2.72
C THR A 337 17.07 -10.08 3.78
N ALA A 338 17.53 -11.27 3.40
CA ALA A 338 17.60 -12.43 4.30
C ALA A 338 18.54 -12.20 5.49
N ASP A 339 19.64 -11.44 5.28
CA ASP A 339 20.61 -11.08 6.33
C ASP A 339 20.12 -9.99 7.30
N GLY A 340 18.98 -9.37 7.02
CA GLY A 340 18.35 -8.35 7.87
C GLY A 340 19.10 -7.01 7.97
N ARG A 341 20.14 -6.77 7.14
CA ARG A 341 20.98 -5.56 7.23
C ARG A 341 20.20 -4.25 7.18
N PHE A 342 19.17 -4.16 6.34
CA PHE A 342 18.35 -2.95 6.21
C PHE A 342 17.34 -2.79 7.34
N ALA A 343 16.88 -3.89 7.93
CA ALA A 343 16.09 -3.84 9.16
C ALA A 343 16.94 -3.29 10.32
N ALA A 344 18.19 -3.74 10.45
CA ALA A 344 19.13 -3.23 11.45
C ALA A 344 19.45 -1.73 11.23
N LEU A 345 19.61 -1.29 9.98
CA LEU A 345 19.81 0.12 9.66
C LEU A 345 18.58 0.96 10.04
N TYR A 346 17.36 0.47 9.74
CA TYR A 346 16.13 1.15 10.15
C TYR A 346 16.01 1.28 11.68
N GLU A 347 16.37 0.26 12.47
CA GLU A 347 16.33 0.34 13.93
C GLU A 347 17.30 1.43 14.47
N ARG A 348 18.41 1.68 13.79
CA ARG A 348 19.30 2.81 14.14
C ARG A 348 18.63 4.16 13.89
N TYR A 349 17.94 4.35 12.76
CA TYR A 349 17.14 5.58 12.49
C TYR A 349 16.00 5.74 13.49
N LYS A 350 15.33 4.67 13.82
CA LYS A 350 14.25 4.66 14.81
C LYS A 350 14.74 5.08 16.20
N ALA A 351 15.98 4.69 16.57
CA ALA A 351 16.61 5.16 17.80
C ALA A 351 16.86 6.68 17.78
N LEU A 352 17.30 7.25 16.64
CA LEU A 352 17.41 8.70 16.49
C LEU A 352 16.05 9.38 16.63
N ALA A 353 15.01 8.83 15.99
CA ALA A 353 13.65 9.36 16.05
C ALA A 353 13.07 9.33 17.48
N ALA A 354 13.40 8.33 18.29
CA ALA A 354 12.94 8.23 19.67
C ALA A 354 13.46 9.36 20.58
N ALA A 355 14.54 10.02 20.20
CA ALA A 355 15.06 11.19 20.90
C ALA A 355 14.26 12.48 20.64
N GLN A 356 13.45 12.51 19.61
CA GLN A 356 12.61 13.66 19.23
C GLN A 356 11.29 13.64 20.00
N ARG A 357 11.00 14.71 20.75
CA ARG A 357 9.80 14.78 21.62
C ARG A 357 8.54 15.28 20.91
N ASN A 358 8.71 15.96 19.79
CA ASN A 358 7.64 16.65 19.06
C ASN A 358 7.34 16.06 17.69
N MET A 359 7.83 14.85 17.41
CA MET A 359 7.59 14.18 16.13
C MET A 359 7.40 12.67 16.29
N ALA A 360 6.60 12.09 15.39
CA ALA A 360 6.49 10.63 15.20
C ALA A 360 6.49 10.31 13.71
N PHE A 361 7.28 9.29 13.32
CA PHE A 361 7.22 8.76 11.95
C PHE A 361 6.06 7.80 11.80
N ILE A 362 5.33 7.92 10.68
CA ILE A 362 4.11 7.16 10.38
C ILE A 362 4.13 6.61 8.95
N GLY A 363 3.27 5.65 8.67
CA GLY A 363 3.10 5.10 7.32
C GLY A 363 4.27 4.27 6.82
N ARG A 364 4.16 3.82 5.56
CA ARG A 364 5.10 2.85 4.96
C ARG A 364 6.53 3.34 4.90
N CYS A 365 6.75 4.56 4.44
CA CYS A 365 8.08 5.14 4.30
C CYS A 365 8.66 5.58 5.64
N GLY A 366 7.88 6.23 6.49
CA GLY A 366 8.34 6.66 7.82
C GLY A 366 8.70 5.51 8.75
N THR A 367 8.07 4.33 8.56
CA THR A 367 8.31 3.14 9.40
C THR A 367 9.08 2.02 8.68
N TYR A 368 9.53 2.24 7.44
CA TYR A 368 10.22 1.25 6.61
C TYR A 368 9.51 -0.10 6.56
N GLN A 369 8.18 -0.08 6.41
CA GLN A 369 7.34 -1.27 6.41
C GLN A 369 6.60 -1.45 5.08
N TYR A 370 6.44 -2.70 4.65
CA TYR A 370 5.50 -3.05 3.61
C TYR A 370 4.14 -3.32 4.27
N LEU A 371 3.19 -2.41 4.07
CA LEU A 371 1.86 -2.48 4.68
C LEU A 371 0.80 -2.38 3.60
N ASP A 372 -0.23 -3.19 3.70
CA ASP A 372 -1.45 -3.03 2.91
C ASP A 372 -2.29 -1.88 3.47
N MET A 373 -3.28 -1.39 2.70
CA MET A 373 -4.04 -0.18 3.07
C MET A 373 -4.73 -0.31 4.43
N ASP A 374 -5.33 -1.46 4.70
CA ASP A 374 -6.00 -1.76 5.97
C ASP A 374 -5.03 -1.76 7.15
N GLN A 375 -3.81 -2.28 6.95
CA GLN A 375 -2.76 -2.29 7.96
C GLN A 375 -2.28 -0.87 8.26
N VAL A 376 -2.13 -0.02 7.23
CA VAL A 376 -1.80 1.41 7.41
C VAL A 376 -2.90 2.11 8.20
N ILE A 377 -4.17 1.90 7.85
CA ILE A 377 -5.31 2.50 8.54
C ILE A 377 -5.33 2.05 10.00
N ASN A 378 -5.25 0.74 10.26
CA ASN A 378 -5.27 0.20 11.62
C ASN A 378 -4.11 0.72 12.48
N GLN A 379 -2.89 0.69 11.94
CA GLN A 379 -1.69 1.19 12.62
C GLN A 379 -1.86 2.69 12.97
N SER A 380 -2.40 3.48 12.04
CA SER A 380 -2.60 4.92 12.23
C SER A 380 -3.70 5.22 13.26
N LEU A 381 -4.82 4.48 13.24
CA LEU A 381 -5.86 4.58 14.27
C LEU A 381 -5.31 4.30 15.66
N MET A 382 -4.53 3.23 15.80
CA MET A 382 -3.92 2.87 17.08
C MET A 382 -2.86 3.89 17.52
N SER A 383 -2.07 4.41 16.60
CA SER A 383 -1.04 5.41 16.87
C SER A 383 -1.66 6.73 17.35
N ALA A 384 -2.62 7.26 16.62
CA ALA A 384 -3.31 8.50 16.97
C ALA A 384 -4.03 8.39 18.33
N GLN A 385 -4.71 7.28 18.60
CA GLN A 385 -5.40 7.06 19.89
C GLN A 385 -4.43 6.94 21.07
N ARG A 386 -3.31 6.21 20.89
CA ARG A 386 -2.27 6.14 21.94
C ARG A 386 -1.68 7.52 22.23
N TRP A 387 -1.44 8.31 21.18
CA TRP A 387 -0.92 9.66 21.35
C TRP A 387 -1.90 10.57 22.09
N LEU A 388 -3.21 10.49 21.79
CA LEU A 388 -4.27 11.21 22.51
C LEU A 388 -4.38 10.78 23.97
N ALA A 389 -4.30 9.48 24.25
CA ALA A 389 -4.41 8.96 25.62
C ALA A 389 -3.23 9.34 26.52
N ALA A 390 -2.09 9.71 25.94
CA ALA A 390 -0.90 10.15 26.68
C ALA A 390 -0.87 11.67 26.97
N ARG A 391 -1.93 12.44 26.59
CA ARG A 391 -1.97 13.90 26.67
C ARG A 391 -3.24 14.43 27.32
#